data_c9f85d9fccb137d33675d3b150fbcb18
#
_entry.id   c9f85d9fccb137d33675d3b150fbcb18
#
_cell.length_a   1.000
_cell.length_b   1.000
_cell.length_c   1.000
_cell.angle_alpha   90.00
_cell.angle_beta   90.00
_cell.angle_gamma   90.00
#
_symmetry.space_group_name_H-M   'P 1'
#
loop_
_entity.id
_entity.type
_entity.pdbx_description
1 polymer ?
#
loop_
_entity_poly.entity_id
_entity_poly.type
_entity_poly.pdbx_seq_one_letter_code
_entity_poly.pdbx_strand_id
1 'polypeptide(L)'
;MRGENEKQLGLLSVINLEARVRKDHPLRRIKPWADRALGELSPVFAAMYSGIGRPSIPPERLLKSLLLMAFYSVRSDRLFCERLEYDLLFRWFLDMDVEESGFDASTFSKNRSRLLEHEVAPKFFAEVVALARGARLLDDEHFTVDGTLIEAWASAKSFRPKANADQPPDDNFHGQQRRNDTHQSTTDGDARLMRKGNGKEARLSFGAHALMDSRHGLCADLSVTLATESEPQAAVALLERQRQQRHKPHTLAADRGYHCRGVVDWCRAHSVRPHVATLSNRQVPGLDGRTWATKAYRRSQHIRRGVERIFGWCKGVGGLRKTRYRGLPRVTLHAQLVATAYNLLRMANLMPVPA
;
A
#
# COMPACT_ATOMS: atom_id res chain seq x y z
N MET A 1 -25.33 0.93 -13.31
CA MET A 1 -25.96 1.12 -12.00
C MET A 1 -25.04 0.56 -10.92
N ARG A 2 -24.87 1.25 -9.80
CA ARG A 2 -24.18 0.71 -8.61
C ARG A 2 -25.00 -0.47 -8.08
N GLY A 3 -24.39 -1.63 -7.83
CA GLY A 3 -25.04 -2.72 -7.12
C GLY A 3 -25.26 -2.32 -5.64
N GLU A 4 -26.38 -2.67 -5.08
CA GLU A 4 -26.71 -2.41 -3.68
C GLU A 4 -25.88 -3.32 -2.77
N ASN A 5 -25.40 -2.79 -1.65
CA ASN A 5 -24.66 -3.53 -0.64
C ASN A 5 -25.64 -3.96 0.48
N GLU A 6 -26.55 -4.85 0.14
CA GLU A 6 -27.49 -5.36 1.12
C GLU A 6 -26.83 -6.36 2.07
N LYS A 7 -27.12 -6.22 3.36
CA LYS A 7 -26.80 -7.23 4.37
C LYS A 7 -27.91 -8.27 4.36
N GLN A 8 -27.71 -9.33 3.59
CA GLN A 8 -28.71 -10.39 3.53
C GLN A 8 -28.62 -11.28 4.77
N LEU A 9 -29.58 -11.13 5.65
CA LEU A 9 -29.89 -12.10 6.69
C LEU A 9 -30.89 -13.10 6.09
N GLY A 10 -30.39 -14.15 5.46
CA GLY A 10 -31.24 -15.21 4.92
C GLY A 10 -32.09 -15.85 6.02
N LEU A 11 -33.40 -15.60 5.98
CA LEU A 11 -34.34 -16.14 6.95
C LEU A 11 -34.53 -17.67 6.86
N LEU A 12 -34.06 -18.29 5.79
CA LEU A 12 -34.30 -19.71 5.44
C LEU A 12 -33.00 -20.50 5.21
N SER A 13 -31.83 -19.92 5.42
CA SER A 13 -30.57 -20.66 5.25
C SER A 13 -30.33 -21.60 6.44
N VAL A 14 -30.18 -22.90 6.17
CA VAL A 14 -29.76 -23.91 7.16
C VAL A 14 -28.36 -23.62 7.70
N ILE A 15 -27.56 -22.80 7.01
CA ILE A 15 -26.20 -22.41 7.38
C ILE A 15 -26.19 -20.93 7.80
N ASN A 16 -26.03 -20.67 9.08
CA ASN A 16 -25.79 -19.33 9.59
C ASN A 16 -24.28 -19.03 9.54
N LEU A 17 -23.87 -18.20 8.57
CA LEU A 17 -22.45 -17.81 8.38
C LEU A 17 -21.88 -17.09 9.61
N GLU A 18 -22.70 -16.28 10.31
CA GLU A 18 -22.28 -15.58 11.53
C GLU A 18 -21.94 -16.56 12.66
N ALA A 19 -22.70 -17.63 12.80
CA ALA A 19 -22.42 -18.68 13.79
C ALA A 19 -21.23 -19.58 13.38
N ARG A 20 -20.97 -19.72 12.07
CA ARG A 20 -19.91 -20.56 11.52
C ARG A 20 -18.50 -19.96 11.74
N VAL A 21 -18.37 -18.64 11.63
CA VAL A 21 -17.07 -17.97 11.84
C VAL A 21 -16.77 -17.94 13.34
N ARG A 22 -15.62 -18.46 13.74
CA ARG A 22 -15.18 -18.48 15.14
C ARG A 22 -15.21 -17.08 15.75
N LYS A 23 -15.63 -16.95 17.01
CA LYS A 23 -15.73 -15.66 17.70
C LYS A 23 -14.38 -14.92 17.83
N ASP A 24 -13.29 -15.69 17.97
CA ASP A 24 -11.91 -15.18 18.08
C ASP A 24 -11.23 -14.93 16.72
N HIS A 25 -11.91 -15.17 15.59
CA HIS A 25 -11.30 -15.03 14.28
C HIS A 25 -10.88 -13.58 13.99
N PRO A 26 -9.63 -13.32 13.49
CA PRO A 26 -9.10 -11.97 13.29
C PRO A 26 -9.98 -11.07 12.40
N LEU A 27 -10.63 -11.63 11.37
CA LEU A 27 -11.51 -10.88 10.50
C LEU A 27 -12.72 -10.28 11.23
N ARG A 28 -13.16 -10.84 12.36
CA ARG A 28 -14.25 -10.24 13.17
C ARG A 28 -13.87 -8.87 13.72
N ARG A 29 -12.62 -8.69 14.07
CA ARG A 29 -12.09 -7.40 14.54
C ARG A 29 -11.80 -6.44 13.39
N ILE A 30 -11.47 -6.97 12.23
CA ILE A 30 -11.15 -6.18 11.03
C ILE A 30 -12.41 -5.67 10.33
N LYS A 31 -13.44 -6.53 10.21
CA LYS A 31 -14.66 -6.24 9.45
C LYS A 31 -15.36 -4.93 9.85
N PRO A 32 -15.59 -4.63 11.15
CA PRO A 32 -16.25 -3.38 11.54
C PRO A 32 -15.48 -2.12 11.12
N TRP A 33 -14.14 -2.15 11.17
CA TRP A 33 -13.31 -1.04 10.71
C TRP A 33 -13.38 -0.86 9.21
N ALA A 34 -13.33 -1.97 8.45
CA ALA A 34 -13.47 -1.95 7.01
C ALA A 34 -14.86 -1.44 6.59
N ASP A 35 -15.93 -1.96 7.19
CA ASP A 35 -17.31 -1.55 6.90
C ASP A 35 -17.54 -0.07 7.20
N ARG A 36 -17.00 0.44 8.31
CA ARG A 36 -17.09 1.86 8.66
C ARG A 36 -16.37 2.74 7.64
N ALA A 37 -15.11 2.42 7.28
CA ALA A 37 -14.36 3.19 6.29
C ALA A 37 -15.04 3.17 4.90
N LEU A 38 -15.64 2.05 4.52
CA LEU A 38 -16.36 1.92 3.26
C LEU A 38 -17.69 2.70 3.28
N GLY A 39 -18.36 2.77 4.44
CA GLY A 39 -19.56 3.59 4.62
C GLY A 39 -19.33 5.07 4.33
N GLU A 40 -18.19 5.64 4.81
CA GLU A 40 -17.81 7.03 4.55
C GLU A 40 -17.57 7.30 3.04
N LEU A 41 -17.22 6.28 2.26
CA LEU A 41 -17.00 6.38 0.82
C LEU A 41 -18.29 6.22 -0.01
N SER A 42 -19.44 5.98 0.60
CA SER A 42 -20.70 5.79 -0.10
C SER A 42 -21.04 6.90 -1.11
N PRO A 43 -20.85 8.20 -0.83
CA PRO A 43 -21.06 9.27 -1.82
C PRO A 43 -20.14 9.15 -3.04
N VAL A 44 -18.87 8.75 -2.83
CA VAL A 44 -17.92 8.52 -3.92
C VAL A 44 -18.37 7.38 -4.80
N PHE A 45 -18.84 6.29 -4.18
CA PHE A 45 -19.37 5.12 -4.91
C PHE A 45 -20.62 5.47 -5.72
N ALA A 46 -21.55 6.24 -5.15
CA ALA A 46 -22.73 6.68 -5.86
C ALA A 46 -22.40 7.48 -7.14
N ALA A 47 -21.37 8.34 -7.08
CA ALA A 47 -20.92 9.14 -8.22
C ALA A 47 -20.19 8.32 -9.32
N MET A 48 -19.70 7.11 -8.99
CA MET A 48 -18.97 6.25 -9.95
C MET A 48 -19.89 5.48 -10.91
N TYR A 49 -21.17 5.35 -10.60
CA TYR A 49 -22.08 4.46 -11.31
C TYR A 49 -23.26 5.24 -11.89
N SER A 50 -23.66 4.85 -13.11
CA SER A 50 -24.89 5.36 -13.73
C SER A 50 -26.13 4.85 -12.96
N GLY A 51 -27.17 5.66 -12.90
CA GLY A 51 -28.48 5.27 -12.39
C GLY A 51 -29.24 4.25 -13.28
N ILE A 52 -28.73 3.97 -14.48
CA ILE A 52 -29.36 3.12 -15.48
C ILE A 52 -28.43 1.97 -15.85
N GLY A 53 -28.95 0.76 -16.03
CA GLY A 53 -28.24 -0.43 -16.49
C GLY A 53 -28.22 -1.58 -15.49
N ARG A 54 -27.54 -2.69 -15.86
CA ARG A 54 -27.43 -3.87 -14.99
C ARG A 54 -26.59 -3.54 -13.73
N PRO A 55 -27.04 -3.92 -12.53
CA PRO A 55 -26.26 -3.79 -11.31
C PRO A 55 -24.89 -4.46 -11.44
N SER A 56 -23.88 -3.74 -11.00
CA SER A 56 -22.48 -4.20 -10.96
C SER A 56 -22.17 -4.87 -9.62
N ILE A 57 -20.98 -5.46 -9.47
CA ILE A 57 -20.46 -5.85 -8.15
C ILE A 57 -20.43 -4.60 -7.26
N PRO A 58 -21.03 -4.62 -6.07
CA PRO A 58 -20.96 -3.50 -5.14
C PRO A 58 -19.50 -3.11 -4.86
N PRO A 59 -19.14 -1.83 -4.94
CA PRO A 59 -17.74 -1.40 -4.73
C PRO A 59 -17.22 -1.75 -3.33
N GLU A 60 -18.09 -1.81 -2.33
CA GLU A 60 -17.77 -2.25 -0.98
C GLU A 60 -17.33 -3.72 -0.98
N ARG A 61 -18.08 -4.62 -1.63
CA ARG A 61 -17.71 -6.04 -1.76
C ARG A 61 -16.41 -6.20 -2.56
N LEU A 62 -16.22 -5.39 -3.61
CA LEU A 62 -15.01 -5.42 -4.42
C LEU A 62 -13.77 -5.01 -3.60
N LEU A 63 -13.85 -3.94 -2.82
CA LEU A 63 -12.74 -3.50 -1.95
C LEU A 63 -12.47 -4.50 -0.82
N LYS A 64 -13.52 -5.04 -0.18
CA LYS A 64 -13.36 -6.13 0.81
C LYS A 64 -12.74 -7.37 0.20
N SER A 65 -13.05 -7.70 -1.06
CA SER A 65 -12.40 -8.78 -1.80
C SER A 65 -10.90 -8.55 -1.97
N LEU A 66 -10.50 -7.33 -2.33
CA LEU A 66 -9.09 -6.96 -2.47
C LEU A 66 -8.35 -7.00 -1.12
N LEU A 67 -9.03 -6.66 -0.01
CA LEU A 67 -8.49 -6.87 1.34
C LEU A 67 -8.28 -8.35 1.65
N LEU A 68 -9.27 -9.21 1.36
CA LEU A 68 -9.13 -10.66 1.53
C LEU A 68 -7.98 -11.23 0.70
N MET A 69 -7.83 -10.76 -0.55
CA MET A 69 -6.69 -11.16 -1.39
C MET A 69 -5.36 -10.80 -0.74
N ALA A 70 -5.25 -9.63 -0.09
CA ALA A 70 -4.05 -9.23 0.64
C ALA A 70 -3.85 -10.06 1.92
N PHE A 71 -4.88 -10.28 2.74
CA PHE A 71 -4.78 -11.04 3.99
C PHE A 71 -4.41 -12.51 3.78
N TYR A 72 -4.93 -13.10 2.72
CA TYR A 72 -4.75 -14.53 2.40
C TYR A 72 -3.75 -14.81 1.28
N SER A 73 -2.98 -13.79 0.87
CA SER A 73 -1.97 -13.90 -0.19
C SER A 73 -2.51 -14.47 -1.51
N VAL A 74 -3.78 -14.20 -1.83
CA VAL A 74 -4.42 -14.64 -3.07
C VAL A 74 -3.98 -13.71 -4.20
N ARG A 75 -3.18 -14.21 -5.13
CA ARG A 75 -2.53 -13.38 -6.16
C ARG A 75 -3.25 -13.41 -7.51
N SER A 76 -4.30 -14.18 -7.67
CA SER A 76 -5.05 -14.34 -8.92
C SER A 76 -6.52 -13.96 -8.70
N ASP A 77 -7.05 -13.09 -9.58
CA ASP A 77 -8.47 -12.74 -9.56
C ASP A 77 -9.34 -13.98 -9.83
N ARG A 78 -8.89 -14.84 -10.75
CA ARG A 78 -9.57 -16.11 -11.06
C ARG A 78 -9.63 -17.04 -9.85
N LEU A 79 -8.49 -17.23 -9.17
CA LEU A 79 -8.44 -18.04 -7.96
C LEU A 79 -9.29 -17.45 -6.84
N PHE A 80 -9.33 -16.10 -6.71
CA PHE A 80 -10.19 -15.46 -5.71
C PHE A 80 -11.67 -15.73 -5.99
N CYS A 81 -12.11 -15.52 -7.24
CA CYS A 81 -13.49 -15.77 -7.63
C CYS A 81 -13.88 -17.25 -7.48
N GLU A 82 -13.00 -18.17 -7.84
CA GLU A 82 -13.18 -19.62 -7.62
C GLU A 82 -13.34 -19.94 -6.13
N ARG A 83 -12.45 -19.43 -5.27
CA ARG A 83 -12.55 -19.63 -3.81
C ARG A 83 -13.84 -19.07 -3.23
N LEU A 84 -14.34 -17.97 -3.76
CA LEU A 84 -15.57 -17.34 -3.29
C LEU A 84 -16.80 -18.25 -3.46
N GLU A 85 -16.77 -19.25 -4.35
CA GLU A 85 -17.89 -20.19 -4.53
C GLU A 85 -18.06 -21.12 -3.32
N TYR A 86 -16.99 -21.44 -2.59
CA TYR A 86 -17.03 -22.44 -1.51
C TYR A 86 -16.38 -21.96 -0.19
N ASP A 87 -15.73 -20.79 -0.15
CA ASP A 87 -15.11 -20.28 1.07
C ASP A 87 -16.13 -19.47 1.90
N LEU A 88 -16.76 -20.12 2.89
CA LEU A 88 -17.78 -19.52 3.74
C LEU A 88 -17.25 -18.33 4.55
N LEU A 89 -15.97 -18.31 4.91
CA LEU A 89 -15.35 -17.18 5.60
C LEU A 89 -15.27 -15.94 4.70
N PHE A 90 -14.94 -16.13 3.41
CA PHE A 90 -14.90 -15.04 2.45
C PHE A 90 -16.30 -14.49 2.22
N ARG A 91 -17.30 -15.38 2.04
CA ARG A 91 -18.71 -14.98 1.89
C ARG A 91 -19.18 -14.17 3.11
N TRP A 92 -18.93 -14.66 4.32
CA TRP A 92 -19.26 -13.92 5.54
C TRP A 92 -18.62 -12.53 5.60
N PHE A 93 -17.36 -12.40 5.23
CA PHE A 93 -16.67 -11.12 5.24
C PHE A 93 -17.22 -10.14 4.19
N LEU A 94 -17.72 -10.66 3.07
CA LEU A 94 -18.31 -9.88 1.98
C LEU A 94 -19.82 -9.61 2.16
N ASP A 95 -20.43 -10.07 3.23
CA ASP A 95 -21.90 -10.02 3.45
C ASP A 95 -22.67 -10.70 2.28
N MET A 96 -22.18 -11.86 1.82
CA MET A 96 -22.81 -12.67 0.78
C MET A 96 -23.54 -13.85 1.39
N ASP A 97 -24.69 -14.20 0.82
CA ASP A 97 -25.41 -15.42 1.18
C ASP A 97 -24.67 -16.67 0.66
N VAL A 98 -24.96 -17.83 1.27
CA VAL A 98 -24.40 -19.12 0.86
C VAL A 98 -24.85 -19.51 -0.55
N GLU A 99 -26.07 -19.16 -0.93
CA GLU A 99 -26.67 -19.49 -2.23
C GLU A 99 -26.36 -18.44 -3.31
N GLU A 100 -25.85 -17.26 -2.93
CA GLU A 100 -25.51 -16.20 -3.87
C GLU A 100 -24.36 -16.65 -4.78
N SER A 101 -24.47 -16.47 -6.10
CA SER A 101 -23.38 -16.78 -7.03
C SER A 101 -22.15 -15.92 -6.76
N GLY A 102 -20.96 -16.50 -6.89
CA GLY A 102 -19.70 -15.76 -6.82
C GLY A 102 -19.52 -14.78 -7.99
N PHE A 103 -18.37 -14.15 -8.04
CA PHE A 103 -18.08 -13.16 -9.08
C PHE A 103 -17.42 -13.81 -10.28
N ASP A 104 -17.86 -13.41 -11.49
CA ASP A 104 -17.11 -13.71 -12.71
C ASP A 104 -15.77 -12.95 -12.68
N ALA A 105 -14.67 -13.66 -12.99
CA ALA A 105 -13.31 -13.12 -12.89
C ALA A 105 -13.04 -11.95 -13.87
N SER A 106 -13.68 -11.95 -15.05
CA SER A 106 -13.54 -10.86 -16.02
C SER A 106 -14.29 -9.62 -15.56
N THR A 107 -15.48 -9.80 -15.01
CA THR A 107 -16.29 -8.74 -14.40
C THR A 107 -15.57 -8.15 -13.19
N PHE A 108 -15.02 -8.98 -12.32
CA PHE A 108 -14.22 -8.56 -11.17
C PHE A 108 -13.03 -7.69 -11.60
N SER A 109 -12.26 -8.13 -12.60
CA SER A 109 -11.11 -7.40 -13.12
C SER A 109 -11.48 -6.05 -13.74
N LYS A 110 -12.60 -5.99 -14.51
CA LYS A 110 -13.11 -4.73 -15.09
C LYS A 110 -13.53 -3.73 -14.01
N ASN A 111 -14.26 -4.20 -12.99
CA ASN A 111 -14.70 -3.35 -11.89
C ASN A 111 -13.52 -2.83 -11.05
N ARG A 112 -12.48 -3.65 -10.85
CA ARG A 112 -11.24 -3.18 -10.21
C ARG A 112 -10.57 -2.06 -11.00
N SER A 113 -10.57 -2.11 -12.34
CA SER A 113 -10.01 -1.02 -13.16
C SER A 113 -10.80 0.28 -12.98
N ARG A 114 -12.12 0.20 -12.79
CA ARG A 114 -12.95 1.37 -12.46
C ARG A 114 -12.57 2.02 -11.13
N LEU A 115 -12.19 1.24 -10.11
CA LEU A 115 -11.68 1.80 -8.85
C LEU A 115 -10.43 2.66 -9.05
N LEU A 116 -9.59 2.34 -10.04
CA LEU A 116 -8.42 3.12 -10.40
C LEU A 116 -8.81 4.47 -11.02
N GLU A 117 -9.77 4.47 -11.94
CA GLU A 117 -10.23 5.68 -12.65
C GLU A 117 -10.80 6.73 -11.69
N HIS A 118 -11.36 6.31 -10.56
CA HIS A 118 -11.99 7.18 -9.56
C HIS A 118 -11.13 7.39 -8.29
N GLU A 119 -9.86 6.99 -8.32
CA GLU A 119 -8.92 7.16 -7.20
C GLU A 119 -9.45 6.61 -5.86
N VAL A 120 -10.16 5.49 -5.90
CA VAL A 120 -10.82 4.92 -4.72
C VAL A 120 -9.81 4.40 -3.68
N ALA A 121 -8.70 3.82 -4.13
CA ALA A 121 -7.72 3.25 -3.20
C ALA A 121 -7.06 4.30 -2.29
N PRO A 122 -6.60 5.47 -2.78
CA PRO A 122 -6.10 6.52 -1.90
C PRO A 122 -7.16 7.06 -0.94
N LYS A 123 -8.43 7.18 -1.38
CA LYS A 123 -9.53 7.62 -0.52
C LYS A 123 -9.81 6.59 0.58
N PHE A 124 -9.87 5.31 0.24
CA PHE A 124 -10.08 4.23 1.22
C PHE A 124 -8.92 4.15 2.23
N PHE A 125 -7.69 4.30 1.76
CA PHE A 125 -6.52 4.38 2.65
C PHE A 125 -6.63 5.58 3.61
N ALA A 126 -7.00 6.75 3.10
CA ALA A 126 -7.16 7.96 3.89
C ALA A 126 -8.25 7.81 4.96
N GLU A 127 -9.41 7.21 4.63
CA GLU A 127 -10.47 6.94 5.61
C GLU A 127 -10.01 5.99 6.72
N VAL A 128 -9.28 4.93 6.39
CA VAL A 128 -8.72 4.02 7.43
C VAL A 128 -7.70 4.75 8.31
N VAL A 129 -6.87 5.65 7.75
CA VAL A 129 -5.96 6.50 8.53
C VAL A 129 -6.73 7.47 9.41
N ALA A 130 -7.81 8.09 8.91
CA ALA A 130 -8.68 8.97 9.69
C ALA A 130 -9.34 8.23 10.87
N LEU A 131 -9.85 7.02 10.64
CA LEU A 131 -10.38 6.17 11.71
C LEU A 131 -9.32 5.81 12.76
N ALA A 132 -8.10 5.51 12.35
CA ALA A 132 -6.98 5.26 13.26
C ALA A 132 -6.66 6.49 14.13
N ARG A 133 -6.69 7.70 13.55
CA ARG A 133 -6.53 8.95 14.29
C ARG A 133 -7.67 9.17 15.28
N GLY A 134 -8.92 9.00 14.85
CA GLY A 134 -10.10 9.10 15.71
C GLY A 134 -10.06 8.13 16.89
N ALA A 135 -9.50 6.94 16.70
CA ALA A 135 -9.27 5.94 17.74
C ALA A 135 -8.00 6.20 18.58
N ARG A 136 -7.28 7.30 18.38
CA ARG A 136 -6.01 7.65 19.03
C ARG A 136 -4.89 6.61 18.85
N LEU A 137 -4.95 5.85 17.76
CA LEU A 137 -3.94 4.87 17.37
C LEU A 137 -2.85 5.47 16.48
N LEU A 138 -3.05 6.68 15.97
CA LEU A 138 -2.08 7.43 15.17
C LEU A 138 -2.04 8.86 15.69
N ASP A 139 -0.85 9.32 16.04
CA ASP A 139 -0.60 10.69 16.47
C ASP A 139 0.51 11.34 15.62
N ASP A 140 0.81 12.61 15.85
CA ASP A 140 1.81 13.35 15.11
C ASP A 140 3.15 13.50 15.88
N GLU A 141 3.39 12.68 16.91
CA GLU A 141 4.58 12.82 17.74
C GLU A 141 5.87 12.43 17.02
N HIS A 142 5.88 11.21 16.47
CA HIS A 142 7.11 10.65 15.90
C HIS A 142 6.81 9.77 14.70
N PHE A 143 7.26 10.22 13.52
CA PHE A 143 7.17 9.45 12.29
C PHE A 143 8.53 8.91 11.86
N THR A 144 8.47 7.79 11.16
CA THR A 144 9.62 7.20 10.46
C THR A 144 9.30 7.14 8.98
N VAL A 145 10.24 7.58 8.15
CA VAL A 145 10.17 7.41 6.69
C VAL A 145 11.22 6.41 6.23
N ASP A 146 10.83 5.56 5.29
CA ASP A 146 11.74 4.62 4.63
C ASP A 146 11.22 4.23 3.26
N GLY A 147 12.11 3.73 2.40
CA GLY A 147 11.83 3.28 1.05
C GLY A 147 12.12 1.80 0.83
N THR A 148 11.49 1.23 -0.18
CA THR A 148 11.77 -0.12 -0.61
C THR A 148 11.45 -0.31 -2.09
N LEU A 149 12.05 -1.33 -2.73
CA LEU A 149 11.73 -1.67 -4.11
C LEU A 149 10.62 -2.73 -4.17
N ILE A 150 9.70 -2.54 -5.12
CA ILE A 150 8.71 -3.53 -5.55
C ILE A 150 9.18 -4.05 -6.91
N GLU A 151 9.45 -5.35 -7.04
CA GLU A 151 9.82 -5.95 -8.31
C GLU A 151 8.65 -5.86 -9.29
N ALA A 152 8.90 -5.41 -10.51
CA ALA A 152 7.89 -5.32 -11.56
C ALA A 152 7.50 -6.72 -12.07
N TRP A 153 6.32 -6.81 -12.69
CA TRP A 153 5.92 -8.03 -13.42
C TRP A 153 6.82 -8.33 -14.62
N ALA A 154 7.36 -7.27 -15.24
CA ALA A 154 8.21 -7.36 -16.41
C ALA A 154 9.50 -8.15 -16.14
N SER A 155 9.88 -9.03 -17.06
CA SER A 155 11.14 -9.77 -17.00
C SER A 155 12.29 -8.93 -17.52
N ALA A 156 13.54 -9.27 -17.16
CA ALA A 156 14.73 -8.63 -17.69
C ALA A 156 14.86 -8.77 -19.24
N LYS A 157 14.27 -9.82 -19.83
CA LYS A 157 14.22 -10.01 -21.28
C LYS A 157 13.40 -8.95 -22.02
N SER A 158 12.42 -8.32 -21.33
CA SER A 158 11.63 -7.22 -21.91
C SER A 158 12.36 -5.88 -21.94
N PHE A 159 13.53 -5.77 -21.30
CA PHE A 159 14.28 -4.52 -21.20
C PHE A 159 15.16 -4.35 -22.45
N ARG A 160 14.68 -3.58 -23.41
CA ARG A 160 15.24 -3.44 -24.77
C ARG A 160 15.66 -2.00 -25.06
N PRO A 161 16.54 -1.78 -26.05
CA PRO A 161 16.88 -0.44 -26.54
C PRO A 161 15.62 0.32 -26.98
N LYS A 162 15.49 1.58 -26.61
CA LYS A 162 14.35 2.44 -26.99
C LYS A 162 14.25 2.66 -28.49
N ALA A 163 15.38 2.70 -29.21
CA ALA A 163 15.44 2.91 -30.66
C ALA A 163 14.98 1.69 -31.47
N ASN A 164 14.99 0.48 -30.90
CA ASN A 164 14.75 -0.79 -31.63
C ASN A 164 13.74 -1.67 -30.84
N ALA A 165 12.70 -1.07 -30.31
CA ALA A 165 11.70 -1.78 -29.47
C ALA A 165 10.99 -2.92 -30.23
N ASP A 166 10.83 -2.80 -31.54
CA ASP A 166 10.11 -3.73 -32.42
C ASP A 166 10.99 -4.82 -33.05
N GLN A 167 12.33 -4.76 -32.86
CA GLN A 167 13.21 -5.81 -33.37
C GLN A 167 13.17 -7.08 -32.50
N PRO A 168 13.36 -8.28 -33.10
CA PRO A 168 13.45 -9.52 -32.34
C PRO A 168 14.53 -9.44 -31.25
N PRO A 169 14.38 -10.12 -30.11
CA PRO A 169 15.36 -10.07 -29.04
C PRO A 169 16.71 -10.57 -29.55
N ASP A 170 17.73 -9.73 -29.42
CA ASP A 170 19.11 -10.20 -29.48
C ASP A 170 19.36 -11.02 -28.22
N ASP A 171 19.44 -12.35 -28.33
CA ASP A 171 19.64 -13.29 -27.24
C ASP A 171 21.05 -13.18 -26.62
N ASN A 172 21.92 -12.38 -27.19
CA ASN A 172 23.30 -12.22 -26.74
C ASN A 172 23.39 -11.13 -25.66
N PHE A 173 23.19 -11.54 -24.41
CA PHE A 173 23.23 -10.68 -23.21
C PHE A 173 24.65 -10.33 -22.74
N HIS A 174 25.69 -10.89 -23.33
CA HIS A 174 27.06 -10.79 -22.85
C HIS A 174 27.70 -9.45 -23.24
N GLY A 175 28.07 -8.63 -22.24
CA GLY A 175 28.89 -7.42 -22.41
C GLY A 175 28.13 -6.10 -22.64
N GLN A 176 26.82 -6.10 -22.86
CA GLN A 176 26.07 -4.85 -23.04
C GLN A 176 25.67 -4.21 -21.69
N GLN A 177 26.10 -2.98 -21.46
CA GLN A 177 25.63 -2.17 -20.32
C GLN A 177 24.23 -1.64 -20.61
N ARG A 178 23.23 -2.24 -19.96
CA ARG A 178 21.83 -1.78 -20.05
C ARG A 178 21.56 -0.71 -19.01
N ARG A 179 21.08 0.45 -19.45
CA ARG A 179 20.77 1.61 -18.60
C ARG A 179 19.37 2.12 -18.89
N ASN A 180 18.73 2.79 -17.90
CA ASN A 180 17.38 3.34 -18.03
C ASN A 180 17.27 4.50 -19.02
N ASP A 181 18.38 5.18 -19.35
CA ASP A 181 18.45 6.22 -20.38
C ASP A 181 18.34 5.65 -21.81
N THR A 182 18.96 4.50 -22.05
CA THR A 182 19.03 3.85 -23.38
C THR A 182 18.02 2.73 -23.57
N HIS A 183 17.52 2.12 -22.48
CA HIS A 183 16.62 0.96 -22.52
C HIS A 183 15.33 1.20 -21.75
N GLN A 184 14.28 0.49 -22.16
CA GLN A 184 12.97 0.50 -21.51
C GLN A 184 12.34 -0.90 -21.61
N SER A 185 11.49 -1.25 -20.64
CA SER A 185 10.73 -2.50 -20.72
C SER A 185 9.58 -2.37 -21.72
N THR A 186 9.51 -3.29 -22.67
CA THR A 186 8.38 -3.40 -23.62
C THR A 186 7.13 -3.98 -22.96
N THR A 187 7.28 -4.64 -21.79
CA THR A 187 6.15 -5.20 -21.02
C THR A 187 5.55 -4.17 -20.06
N ASP A 188 6.39 -3.32 -19.47
CA ASP A 188 5.98 -2.31 -18.48
C ASP A 188 6.89 -1.09 -18.59
N GLY A 189 6.41 -0.08 -19.35
CA GLY A 189 7.18 1.14 -19.66
C GLY A 189 7.54 1.99 -18.45
N ASP A 190 6.86 1.82 -17.29
CA ASP A 190 7.14 2.55 -16.06
C ASP A 190 8.16 1.84 -15.16
N ALA A 191 8.39 0.54 -15.38
CA ALA A 191 9.40 -0.19 -14.61
C ALA A 191 10.82 0.28 -14.94
N ARG A 192 11.65 0.47 -13.92
CA ARG A 192 13.05 0.91 -14.06
C ARG A 192 13.99 -0.14 -13.51
N LEU A 193 15.12 -0.30 -14.21
CA LEU A 193 16.19 -1.20 -13.76
C LEU A 193 16.87 -0.58 -12.53
N MET A 194 16.82 -1.28 -11.40
CA MET A 194 17.37 -0.79 -10.12
C MET A 194 18.01 -1.92 -9.34
N ARG A 195 19.07 -1.61 -8.58
CA ARG A 195 19.74 -2.51 -7.63
C ARG A 195 19.39 -2.08 -6.22
N LYS A 196 19.07 -3.05 -5.36
CA LYS A 196 18.82 -2.78 -3.94
C LYS A 196 20.10 -2.39 -3.15
N GLY A 197 21.26 -2.64 -3.71
CA GLY A 197 22.57 -2.35 -3.11
C GLY A 197 23.71 -2.92 -3.95
N ASN A 198 24.95 -2.56 -3.58
CA ASN A 198 26.14 -3.07 -4.27
C ASN A 198 26.20 -4.60 -4.21
N GLY A 199 26.59 -5.24 -5.32
CA GLY A 199 26.66 -6.70 -5.43
C GLY A 199 25.33 -7.43 -5.58
N LYS A 200 24.18 -6.72 -5.59
CA LYS A 200 22.87 -7.31 -5.85
C LYS A 200 22.53 -7.20 -7.34
N GLU A 201 21.75 -8.19 -7.81
CA GLU A 201 21.21 -8.19 -9.18
C GLU A 201 20.32 -6.96 -9.40
N ALA A 202 20.43 -6.35 -10.59
CA ALA A 202 19.53 -5.29 -11.02
C ALA A 202 18.22 -5.90 -11.52
N ARG A 203 17.08 -5.38 -11.04
CA ARG A 203 15.74 -5.84 -11.41
C ARG A 203 14.87 -4.67 -11.83
N LEU A 204 13.97 -4.92 -12.79
CA LEU A 204 12.92 -3.97 -13.13
C LEU A 204 12.01 -3.81 -11.91
N SER A 205 11.87 -2.58 -11.44
CA SER A 205 11.25 -2.29 -10.14
C SER A 205 10.55 -0.94 -10.13
N PHE A 206 9.74 -0.74 -9.10
CA PHE A 206 9.17 0.53 -8.65
C PHE A 206 9.72 0.87 -7.26
N GLY A 207 9.81 2.15 -6.92
CA GLY A 207 10.06 2.62 -5.56
C GLY A 207 8.76 2.65 -4.77
N ALA A 208 8.75 2.20 -3.52
CA ALA A 208 7.65 2.39 -2.59
C ALA A 208 8.17 3.05 -1.32
N HIS A 209 7.51 4.12 -0.90
CA HIS A 209 7.92 4.95 0.22
C HIS A 209 6.78 5.00 1.24
N ALA A 210 7.09 4.72 2.50
CA ALA A 210 6.10 4.72 3.57
C ALA A 210 6.49 5.69 4.68
N LEU A 211 5.49 6.41 5.17
CA LEU A 211 5.57 7.21 6.39
C LEU A 211 4.83 6.45 7.49
N MET A 212 5.52 6.08 8.55
CA MET A 212 5.01 5.26 9.63
C MET A 212 4.89 6.07 10.91
N ASP A 213 3.76 5.97 11.60
CA ASP A 213 3.67 6.30 13.03
C ASP A 213 4.53 5.33 13.85
N SER A 214 5.46 5.87 14.59
CA SER A 214 6.45 5.04 15.29
C SER A 214 5.94 4.49 16.62
N ARG A 215 4.82 4.98 17.14
CA ARG A 215 4.22 4.52 18.40
C ARG A 215 3.51 3.19 18.24
N HIS A 216 2.61 3.11 17.28
CA HIS A 216 1.78 1.93 17.05
C HIS A 216 2.16 1.18 15.77
N GLY A 217 3.03 1.74 14.92
CA GLY A 217 3.49 1.12 13.69
C GLY A 217 2.46 1.09 12.58
N LEU A 218 1.55 2.07 12.53
CA LEU A 218 0.59 2.27 11.45
C LEU A 218 1.25 3.02 10.29
N CYS A 219 0.85 2.70 9.08
CA CYS A 219 1.24 3.43 7.88
C CYS A 219 0.40 4.70 7.77
N ALA A 220 1.00 5.86 8.02
CA ALA A 220 0.32 7.16 7.94
C ALA A 220 0.16 7.64 6.50
N ASP A 221 1.11 7.31 5.63
CA ASP A 221 1.06 7.61 4.20
C ASP A 221 1.94 6.65 3.40
N LEU A 222 1.60 6.45 2.13
CA LEU A 222 2.36 5.60 1.20
C LEU A 222 2.32 6.16 -0.20
N SER A 223 3.47 6.16 -0.89
CA SER A 223 3.57 6.49 -2.31
C SER A 223 4.36 5.43 -3.06
N VAL A 224 4.05 5.30 -4.35
CA VAL A 224 4.85 4.51 -5.29
C VAL A 224 5.36 5.44 -6.38
N THR A 225 6.62 5.28 -6.74
CA THR A 225 7.34 6.11 -7.71
C THR A 225 8.07 5.24 -8.73
N LEU A 226 8.60 5.85 -9.76
CA LEU A 226 9.60 5.16 -10.59
C LEU A 226 10.81 4.83 -9.70
N ALA A 227 11.41 3.64 -9.87
CA ALA A 227 12.51 3.21 -9.00
C ALA A 227 13.77 4.09 -9.09
N THR A 228 13.85 4.96 -10.09
CA THR A 228 14.94 5.94 -10.27
C THR A 228 14.69 7.27 -9.57
N GLU A 229 13.51 7.49 -9.02
CA GLU A 229 13.22 8.70 -8.26
C GLU A 229 13.93 8.69 -6.91
N SER A 230 14.28 9.89 -6.45
CA SER A 230 15.03 10.08 -5.21
C SER A 230 14.16 9.77 -3.98
N GLU A 231 14.60 8.83 -3.14
CA GLU A 231 13.91 8.53 -1.87
C GLU A 231 13.73 9.77 -0.97
N PRO A 232 14.73 10.68 -0.81
CA PRO A 232 14.55 11.93 -0.10
C PRO A 232 13.46 12.85 -0.67
N GLN A 233 13.35 12.95 -1.99
CA GLN A 233 12.29 13.75 -2.63
C GLN A 233 10.91 13.13 -2.40
N ALA A 234 10.78 11.82 -2.51
CA ALA A 234 9.55 11.11 -2.20
C ALA A 234 9.15 11.29 -0.72
N ALA A 235 10.12 11.28 0.21
CA ALA A 235 9.88 11.55 1.62
C ALA A 235 9.33 12.97 1.86
N VAL A 236 9.92 13.98 1.23
CA VAL A 236 9.44 15.36 1.32
C VAL A 236 8.02 15.48 0.76
N ALA A 237 7.72 14.81 -0.35
CA ALA A 237 6.37 14.80 -0.92
C ALA A 237 5.33 14.15 0.02
N LEU A 238 5.69 13.05 0.71
CA LEU A 238 4.83 12.42 1.73
C LEU A 238 4.56 13.38 2.89
N LEU A 239 5.60 14.01 3.42
CA LEU A 239 5.50 14.97 4.52
C LEU A 239 4.65 16.18 4.14
N GLU A 240 4.80 16.68 2.92
CA GLU A 240 4.03 17.80 2.40
C GLU A 240 2.54 17.45 2.27
N ARG A 241 2.20 16.26 1.79
CA ARG A 241 0.80 15.78 1.77
C ARG A 241 0.20 15.72 3.18
N GLN A 242 0.94 15.20 4.16
CA GLN A 242 0.47 15.19 5.55
C GLN A 242 0.26 16.60 6.09
N ARG A 243 1.17 17.52 5.78
CA ARG A 243 1.05 18.94 6.16
C ARG A 243 -0.19 19.61 5.56
N GLN A 244 -0.49 19.34 4.29
CA GLN A 244 -1.71 19.85 3.63
C GLN A 244 -2.98 19.34 4.29
N GLN A 245 -2.95 18.13 4.85
CA GLN A 245 -4.02 17.54 5.65
C GLN A 245 -4.01 18.02 7.12
N ARG A 246 -3.19 19.03 7.47
CA ARG A 246 -2.97 19.57 8.82
C ARG A 246 -2.34 18.57 9.80
N HIS A 247 -1.63 17.60 9.29
CA HIS A 247 -0.85 16.63 10.06
C HIS A 247 0.63 16.81 9.76
N LYS A 248 1.45 16.89 10.78
CA LYS A 248 2.91 16.87 10.65
C LYS A 248 3.54 16.26 11.88
N PRO A 249 4.61 15.48 11.75
CA PRO A 249 5.28 14.93 12.91
C PRO A 249 6.01 16.04 13.69
N HIS A 250 6.12 15.87 15.00
CA HIS A 250 7.06 16.65 15.80
C HIS A 250 8.50 16.18 15.55
N THR A 251 8.70 14.90 15.26
CA THR A 251 10.00 14.29 14.99
C THR A 251 9.92 13.35 13.80
N LEU A 252 10.87 13.45 12.88
CA LEU A 252 11.04 12.54 11.74
C LEU A 252 12.30 11.72 11.91
N ALA A 253 12.18 10.40 11.97
CA ALA A 253 13.30 9.46 11.90
C ALA A 253 13.49 8.94 10.47
N ALA A 254 14.74 8.88 10.02
CA ALA A 254 15.11 8.36 8.73
C ALA A 254 16.51 7.72 8.75
N ASP A 255 16.80 6.90 7.74
CA ASP A 255 18.11 6.28 7.60
C ASP A 255 19.14 7.22 6.96
N ARG A 256 20.34 6.69 6.66
CA ARG A 256 21.44 7.43 6.06
C ARG A 256 21.17 7.89 4.62
N GLY A 257 20.28 7.21 3.91
CA GLY A 257 19.85 7.59 2.56
C GLY A 257 19.17 8.96 2.51
N TYR A 258 18.54 9.34 3.62
CA TYR A 258 17.86 10.65 3.78
C TYR A 258 18.77 11.75 4.36
N HIS A 259 20.07 11.47 4.57
CA HIS A 259 21.04 12.45 5.06
C HIS A 259 21.39 13.46 3.94
N CYS A 260 20.47 14.31 3.63
CA CYS A 260 20.60 15.32 2.59
C CYS A 260 19.95 16.65 3.01
N ARG A 261 20.37 17.73 2.36
CA ARG A 261 19.90 19.08 2.65
C ARG A 261 18.37 19.21 2.49
N GLY A 262 17.79 18.66 1.42
CA GLY A 262 16.36 18.81 1.12
C GLY A 262 15.44 18.30 2.25
N VAL A 263 15.73 17.14 2.84
CA VAL A 263 14.93 16.60 3.96
C VAL A 263 15.12 17.43 5.23
N VAL A 264 16.37 17.82 5.53
CA VAL A 264 16.68 18.58 6.76
C VAL A 264 16.11 19.98 6.70
N ASP A 265 16.27 20.67 5.56
CA ASP A 265 15.72 22.01 5.35
C ASP A 265 14.18 22.01 5.44
N TRP A 266 13.52 21.02 4.83
CA TRP A 266 12.07 20.85 4.96
C TRP A 266 11.66 20.69 6.43
N CYS A 267 12.33 19.80 7.16
CA CYS A 267 12.03 19.59 8.57
C CYS A 267 12.20 20.88 9.40
N ARG A 268 13.29 21.60 9.18
CA ARG A 268 13.58 22.85 9.91
C ARG A 268 12.57 23.95 9.58
N ALA A 269 12.24 24.13 8.30
CA ALA A 269 11.25 25.10 7.84
C ALA A 269 9.85 24.87 8.45
N HIS A 270 9.51 23.62 8.77
CA HIS A 270 8.21 23.24 9.32
C HIS A 270 8.23 22.89 10.81
N SER A 271 9.30 23.23 11.55
CA SER A 271 9.44 22.96 12.98
C SER A 271 9.36 21.46 13.33
N VAL A 272 9.83 20.59 12.43
CA VAL A 272 10.00 19.15 12.64
C VAL A 272 11.43 18.86 13.09
N ARG A 273 11.63 18.02 14.08
CA ARG A 273 12.98 17.61 14.51
C ARG A 273 13.52 16.50 13.62
N PRO A 274 14.58 16.75 12.81
CA PRO A 274 15.16 15.72 11.94
C PRO A 274 16.06 14.78 12.73
N HIS A 275 15.64 13.55 12.98
CA HIS A 275 16.46 12.48 13.55
C HIS A 275 16.94 11.54 12.44
N VAL A 276 17.64 12.11 11.46
CA VAL A 276 18.21 11.38 10.32
C VAL A 276 19.57 10.76 10.72
N ALA A 277 19.78 9.50 10.37
CA ALA A 277 21.06 8.83 10.61
C ALA A 277 22.16 9.47 9.74
N THR A 278 23.33 9.77 10.35
CA THR A 278 24.38 10.56 9.72
C THR A 278 25.37 9.72 8.92
N LEU A 279 25.93 10.31 7.88
CA LEU A 279 27.11 9.83 7.17
C LEU A 279 28.34 10.56 7.73
N SER A 280 29.37 9.81 8.15
CA SER A 280 30.58 10.36 8.77
C SER A 280 31.39 11.30 7.86
N ASN A 281 31.27 11.10 6.54
CA ASN A 281 32.00 11.84 5.51
C ASN A 281 31.21 13.02 4.91
N ARG A 282 30.02 13.32 5.43
CA ARG A 282 29.16 14.38 4.89
C ARG A 282 28.55 15.20 6.02
N GLN A 283 28.76 16.50 5.97
CA GLN A 283 28.05 17.44 6.83
C GLN A 283 26.81 17.98 6.12
N VAL A 284 25.69 18.02 6.84
CA VAL A 284 24.44 18.64 6.36
C VAL A 284 24.05 19.74 7.33
N PRO A 285 23.95 21.01 6.89
CA PRO A 285 23.51 22.10 7.75
C PRO A 285 22.19 21.77 8.46
N GLY A 286 22.07 22.15 9.73
CA GLY A 286 20.88 21.83 10.53
C GLY A 286 20.88 20.46 11.21
N LEU A 287 21.88 19.62 10.93
CA LEU A 287 22.18 18.38 11.67
C LEU A 287 23.58 18.48 12.27
N ASP A 288 23.68 18.69 13.55
CA ASP A 288 24.93 18.86 14.29
C ASP A 288 24.99 17.98 15.56
N GLY A 289 26.09 18.09 16.30
CA GLY A 289 26.32 17.34 17.53
C GLY A 289 25.23 17.54 18.58
N ARG A 290 24.56 18.69 18.61
CA ARG A 290 23.44 18.98 19.51
C ARG A 290 22.24 18.06 19.23
N THR A 291 22.01 17.68 17.96
CA THR A 291 20.97 16.71 17.59
C THR A 291 21.39 15.29 17.97
N TRP A 292 22.60 14.87 17.61
CA TRP A 292 23.04 13.46 17.75
C TRP A 292 23.33 13.06 19.20
N ALA A 293 23.79 13.99 20.02
CA ALA A 293 24.13 13.73 21.42
C ALA A 293 22.89 13.40 22.27
N THR A 294 21.69 13.69 21.81
CA THR A 294 20.46 13.58 22.62
C THR A 294 20.01 12.12 22.83
N LYS A 295 19.43 11.86 24.00
CA LYS A 295 18.77 10.58 24.29
C LYS A 295 17.59 10.34 23.32
N ALA A 296 16.88 11.42 22.95
CA ALA A 296 15.76 11.38 22.02
C ALA A 296 16.18 10.89 20.62
N TYR A 297 17.30 11.37 20.08
CA TYR A 297 17.85 10.89 18.82
C TYR A 297 18.18 9.38 18.88
N ARG A 298 18.90 8.94 19.92
CA ARG A 298 19.26 7.52 20.09
C ARG A 298 18.02 6.61 20.15
N ARG A 299 17.00 7.02 20.91
CA ARG A 299 15.71 6.32 20.97
C ARG A 299 15.02 6.30 19.60
N SER A 300 15.01 7.42 18.90
CA SER A 300 14.42 7.56 17.57
C SER A 300 15.08 6.61 16.56
N GLN A 301 16.40 6.52 16.53
CA GLN A 301 17.12 5.61 15.65
C GLN A 301 16.87 4.13 15.97
N HIS A 302 16.59 3.80 17.22
CA HIS A 302 16.17 2.44 17.60
C HIS A 302 14.74 2.13 17.12
N ILE A 303 13.80 3.02 17.39
CA ILE A 303 12.36 2.85 17.04
C ILE A 303 12.17 2.83 15.52
N ARG A 304 12.99 3.57 14.76
CA ARG A 304 12.94 3.65 13.30
C ARG A 304 12.89 2.27 12.62
N ARG A 305 13.59 1.29 13.16
CA ARG A 305 13.61 -0.09 12.61
C ARG A 305 12.20 -0.71 12.54
N GLY A 306 11.24 -0.15 13.26
CA GLY A 306 9.84 -0.60 13.21
C GLY A 306 9.20 -0.51 11.84
N VAL A 307 9.68 0.36 10.93
CA VAL A 307 9.16 0.49 9.56
C VAL A 307 9.37 -0.79 8.74
N GLU A 308 10.39 -1.58 9.05
CA GLU A 308 10.64 -2.87 8.42
C GLU A 308 9.46 -3.84 8.56
N ARG A 309 8.64 -3.71 9.62
CA ARG A 309 7.42 -4.52 9.83
C ARG A 309 6.37 -4.26 8.76
N ILE A 310 6.17 -2.99 8.36
CA ILE A 310 5.25 -2.63 7.28
C ILE A 310 5.72 -3.31 5.99
N PHE A 311 6.97 -3.08 5.59
CA PHE A 311 7.50 -3.65 4.36
C PHE A 311 7.59 -5.19 4.41
N GLY A 312 7.92 -5.76 5.57
CA GLY A 312 7.94 -7.21 5.77
C GLY A 312 6.57 -7.83 5.52
N TRP A 313 5.52 -7.28 6.14
CA TRP A 313 4.15 -7.76 5.95
C TRP A 313 3.64 -7.50 4.52
N CYS A 314 3.81 -6.28 4.01
CA CYS A 314 3.35 -5.92 2.68
C CYS A 314 4.01 -6.80 1.59
N LYS A 315 5.30 -7.10 1.72
CA LYS A 315 6.03 -7.95 0.77
C LYS A 315 5.78 -9.45 0.96
N GLY A 316 5.61 -9.89 2.18
CA GLY A 316 5.32 -11.27 2.52
C GLY A 316 3.85 -11.60 2.26
N VAL A 317 3.00 -11.29 3.22
CA VAL A 317 1.55 -11.60 3.20
C VAL A 317 0.84 -10.79 2.11
N GLY A 318 1.05 -9.47 2.05
CA GLY A 318 0.39 -8.57 1.10
C GLY A 318 0.80 -8.74 -0.37
N GLY A 319 1.82 -9.55 -0.67
CA GLY A 319 2.20 -9.91 -2.03
C GLY A 319 2.93 -8.80 -2.82
N LEU A 320 3.40 -7.72 -2.17
CA LEU A 320 4.10 -6.61 -2.83
C LEU A 320 5.59 -6.88 -3.12
N ARG A 321 6.13 -8.05 -2.85
CA ARG A 321 7.52 -8.36 -3.21
C ARG A 321 7.74 -8.24 -4.71
N LYS A 322 6.80 -8.79 -5.48
CA LYS A 322 6.72 -8.67 -6.94
C LYS A 322 5.28 -8.35 -7.30
N THR A 323 5.05 -7.20 -7.93
CA THR A 323 3.70 -6.82 -8.36
C THR A 323 3.23 -7.71 -9.51
N ARG A 324 1.91 -7.90 -9.59
CA ARG A 324 1.24 -8.56 -10.73
C ARG A 324 0.64 -7.56 -11.72
N TYR A 325 0.73 -6.29 -11.39
CA TYR A 325 0.19 -5.20 -12.21
C TYR A 325 1.29 -4.52 -13.03
N ARG A 326 0.89 -3.90 -14.13
CA ARG A 326 1.74 -3.13 -15.02
C ARG A 326 1.35 -1.67 -14.96
N GLY A 327 2.32 -0.79 -15.03
CA GLY A 327 2.17 0.66 -14.97
C GLY A 327 2.03 1.20 -13.55
N LEU A 328 2.63 2.36 -13.33
CA LEU A 328 2.72 3.03 -12.04
C LEU A 328 1.34 3.22 -11.36
N PRO A 329 0.25 3.63 -12.06
CA PRO A 329 -1.04 3.83 -11.41
C PRO A 329 -1.62 2.56 -10.79
N ARG A 330 -1.54 1.41 -11.50
CA ARG A 330 -2.05 0.12 -11.00
C ARG A 330 -1.21 -0.44 -9.86
N VAL A 331 0.11 -0.23 -9.91
CA VAL A 331 1.02 -0.64 -8.83
C VAL A 331 0.76 0.21 -7.59
N THR A 332 0.53 1.51 -7.76
CA THR A 332 0.16 2.44 -6.67
C THR A 332 -1.14 2.02 -6.00
N LEU A 333 -2.20 1.78 -6.79
CA LEU A 333 -3.49 1.29 -6.28
C LEU A 333 -3.30 0.01 -5.45
N HIS A 334 -2.58 -0.95 -5.97
CA HIS A 334 -2.31 -2.22 -5.27
C HIS A 334 -1.54 -1.99 -3.96
N ALA A 335 -0.49 -1.16 -3.99
CA ALA A 335 0.30 -0.87 -2.80
C ALA A 335 -0.52 -0.17 -1.71
N GLN A 336 -1.40 0.77 -2.08
CA GLN A 336 -2.30 1.45 -1.16
C GLN A 336 -3.33 0.50 -0.55
N LEU A 337 -3.92 -0.40 -1.33
CA LEU A 337 -4.85 -1.42 -0.82
C LEU A 337 -4.16 -2.40 0.14
N VAL A 338 -2.93 -2.78 -0.14
CA VAL A 338 -2.13 -3.63 0.76
C VAL A 338 -1.77 -2.89 2.04
N ALA A 339 -1.42 -1.60 1.96
CA ALA A 339 -1.17 -0.77 3.14
C ALA A 339 -2.45 -0.55 3.98
N THR A 340 -3.61 -0.41 3.32
CA THR A 340 -4.92 -0.37 3.98
C THR A 340 -5.19 -1.66 4.76
N ALA A 341 -4.97 -2.81 4.12
CA ALA A 341 -5.10 -4.12 4.79
C ALA A 341 -4.15 -4.25 6.00
N TYR A 342 -2.89 -3.82 5.84
CA TYR A 342 -1.93 -3.78 6.94
C TYR A 342 -2.44 -2.92 8.10
N ASN A 343 -2.92 -1.71 7.83
CA ASN A 343 -3.45 -0.81 8.86
C ASN A 343 -4.67 -1.41 9.58
N LEU A 344 -5.62 -1.95 8.84
CA LEU A 344 -6.81 -2.60 9.41
C LEU A 344 -6.44 -3.77 10.33
N LEU A 345 -5.51 -4.62 9.90
CA LEU A 345 -4.98 -5.70 10.73
C LEU A 345 -4.28 -5.17 11.98
N ARG A 346 -3.48 -4.11 11.83
CA ARG A 346 -2.76 -3.51 12.94
C ARG A 346 -3.70 -2.87 13.95
N MET A 347 -4.72 -2.12 13.49
CA MET A 347 -5.76 -1.53 14.34
C MET A 347 -6.51 -2.62 15.12
N ALA A 348 -6.94 -3.68 14.44
CA ALA A 348 -7.61 -4.81 15.06
C ALA A 348 -6.77 -5.50 16.16
N ASN A 349 -5.44 -5.49 16.03
CA ASN A 349 -4.54 -6.07 17.03
C ASN A 349 -4.21 -5.12 18.19
N LEU A 350 -4.39 -3.81 18.00
CA LEU A 350 -4.13 -2.79 19.02
C LEU A 350 -5.36 -2.51 19.89
N MET A 351 -6.56 -2.74 19.35
CA MET A 351 -7.81 -2.54 20.08
C MET A 351 -8.18 -3.79 20.88
N PRO A 352 -8.66 -3.63 22.12
CA PRO A 352 -9.20 -4.75 22.87
C PRO A 352 -10.37 -5.38 22.10
N VAL A 353 -10.53 -6.70 22.25
CA VAL A 353 -11.72 -7.38 21.74
C VAL A 353 -12.93 -6.73 22.41
N PRO A 354 -13.94 -6.26 21.66
CA PRO A 354 -15.20 -5.84 22.30
C PRO A 354 -15.74 -7.01 23.12
N ALA A 355 -16.05 -6.72 24.38
CA ALA A 355 -16.61 -7.71 25.29
C ALA A 355 -17.94 -8.24 24.77
#